data_510fedc31c26c3c39787fb6b863ae84f
#
_entry.id   510fedc31c26c3c39787fb6b863ae84f
#
_cell.length_a   1.000
_cell.length_b   1.000
_cell.length_c   1.000
_cell.angle_alpha   90.00
_cell.angle_beta   90.00
_cell.angle_gamma   90.00
#
_symmetry.space_group_name_H-M   'P 1'
#
loop_
_entity.id
_entity.type
_entity.pdbx_description
1 polymer ?
#
loop_
_entity_poly.entity_id
_entity_poly.type
_entity_poly.pdbx_seq_one_letter_code
_entity_poly.pdbx_strand_id
1 'polypeptide(L)'
;MSDDVKKFRIGSVHYLNAVPLTRGIESEIIFATPARLAELLRREELAAALVSITETLLTDRYDILDGVAIASLGEVYSVLLAHKKPLEEAREIFCDTASLTSVNLLKVLLAERGLKPEFKPLENYKAAMEKDFVLLIGDRAIEFQRAPHPHEIFDLGFAWHETTNLPFVYAVWALRRGVENRELRRELRAAKKFGMESLDYLIETREEFDEDFRRDYFEWNIHYHLGEDEKRAIAKFSELLRKHGLGPVFEPKFVS
;
A
#
# COMPACT_ATOMS: atom_id res chain seq x y z
N MET A 1 -5.27 -6.89 -42.17
CA MET A 1 -5.31 -7.76 -40.98
C MET A 1 -4.88 -6.87 -39.84
N SER A 2 -5.85 -6.37 -39.09
CA SER A 2 -5.57 -5.56 -37.91
C SER A 2 -4.99 -6.50 -36.85
N ASP A 3 -3.72 -6.28 -36.47
CA ASP A 3 -3.15 -6.83 -35.26
C ASP A 3 -4.03 -6.31 -34.09
N ASP A 4 -4.87 -7.18 -33.61
CA ASP A 4 -5.57 -6.99 -32.33
C ASP A 4 -4.49 -7.07 -31.24
N VAL A 5 -3.83 -5.94 -30.99
CA VAL A 5 -2.90 -5.79 -29.87
C VAL A 5 -3.69 -6.11 -28.62
N LYS A 6 -3.45 -7.27 -28.05
CA LYS A 6 -4.07 -7.73 -26.81
C LYS A 6 -3.78 -6.70 -25.74
N LYS A 7 -4.69 -5.76 -25.56
CA LYS A 7 -4.56 -4.72 -24.53
C LYS A 7 -4.64 -5.40 -23.17
N PHE A 8 -3.58 -5.24 -22.36
CA PHE A 8 -3.56 -5.81 -21.03
C PHE A 8 -4.61 -5.13 -20.16
N ARG A 9 -5.34 -5.89 -19.37
CA ARG A 9 -6.22 -5.33 -18.35
C ARG A 9 -5.40 -5.11 -17.08
N ILE A 10 -5.28 -3.86 -16.69
CA ILE A 10 -4.45 -3.39 -15.57
C ILE A 10 -5.37 -2.81 -14.50
N GLY A 11 -5.08 -3.07 -13.23
CA GLY A 11 -5.85 -2.55 -12.11
C GLY A 11 -5.04 -1.65 -11.18
N SER A 12 -5.65 -0.58 -10.66
CA SER A 12 -5.05 0.27 -9.62
C SER A 12 -6.10 0.81 -8.65
N VAL A 13 -5.63 1.39 -7.55
CA VAL A 13 -6.46 2.13 -6.60
C VAL A 13 -6.54 3.61 -6.98
N HIS A 14 -7.55 4.31 -6.43
CA HIS A 14 -7.72 5.76 -6.66
C HIS A 14 -6.92 6.65 -5.68
N TYR A 15 -6.20 6.08 -4.72
CA TYR A 15 -5.51 6.86 -3.69
C TYR A 15 -4.47 7.82 -4.27
N LEU A 16 -4.28 8.95 -3.62
CA LEU A 16 -3.31 9.98 -4.01
C LEU A 16 -1.91 9.39 -4.25
N ASN A 17 -1.46 8.47 -3.38
CA ASN A 17 -0.14 7.83 -3.50
C ASN A 17 0.04 6.94 -4.73
N ALA A 18 -1.02 6.52 -5.41
CA ALA A 18 -0.94 5.69 -6.61
C ALA A 18 -0.84 6.50 -7.90
N VAL A 19 -1.18 7.78 -7.85
CA VAL A 19 -1.27 8.66 -9.04
C VAL A 19 0.02 8.67 -9.87
N PRO A 20 1.23 8.83 -9.30
CA PRO A 20 2.46 8.83 -10.11
C PRO A 20 2.74 7.51 -10.82
N LEU A 21 2.19 6.39 -10.32
CA LEU A 21 2.41 5.06 -10.93
C LEU A 21 1.42 4.73 -12.05
N THR A 22 0.41 5.55 -12.25
CA THR A 22 -0.64 5.35 -13.27
C THR A 22 -0.62 6.44 -14.35
N ARG A 23 0.30 7.39 -14.26
CA ARG A 23 0.36 8.55 -15.12
C ARG A 23 0.60 8.17 -16.59
N GLY A 24 -0.29 8.66 -17.46
CA GLY A 24 -0.24 8.42 -18.92
C GLY A 24 -0.89 7.12 -19.38
N ILE A 25 -1.38 6.28 -18.44
CA ILE A 25 -2.12 5.05 -18.73
C ILE A 25 -3.48 5.02 -18.01
N GLU A 26 -3.95 6.14 -17.50
CA GLU A 26 -5.17 6.24 -16.68
C GLU A 26 -6.42 5.70 -17.40
N SER A 27 -6.50 5.91 -18.72
CA SER A 27 -7.63 5.43 -19.53
C SER A 27 -7.67 3.91 -19.69
N GLU A 28 -6.59 3.22 -19.36
CA GLU A 28 -6.43 1.76 -19.47
C GLU A 28 -6.57 1.05 -18.13
N ILE A 29 -6.60 1.83 -17.03
CA ILE A 29 -6.66 1.33 -15.66
C ILE A 29 -8.11 1.04 -15.26
N ILE A 30 -8.31 -0.15 -14.71
CA ILE A 30 -9.52 -0.49 -13.95
C ILE A 30 -9.28 -0.07 -12.51
N PHE A 31 -9.88 1.05 -12.11
CA PHE A 31 -9.80 1.52 -10.74
C PHE A 31 -10.80 0.78 -9.85
N ALA A 32 -10.31 0.23 -8.74
CA ALA A 32 -11.12 -0.49 -7.77
C ALA A 32 -10.50 -0.47 -6.37
N THR A 33 -11.23 -0.97 -5.38
CA THR A 33 -10.69 -1.16 -4.02
C THR A 33 -9.58 -2.21 -4.02
N PRO A 34 -8.61 -2.15 -3.07
CA PRO A 34 -7.55 -3.16 -2.96
C PRO A 34 -8.06 -4.60 -2.91
N ALA A 35 -9.12 -4.86 -2.16
CA ALA A 35 -9.74 -6.18 -2.06
C ALA A 35 -10.32 -6.66 -3.41
N ARG A 36 -10.96 -5.75 -4.16
CA ARG A 36 -11.51 -6.08 -5.48
C ARG A 36 -10.41 -6.32 -6.52
N LEU A 37 -9.32 -5.57 -6.48
CA LEU A 37 -8.16 -5.78 -7.35
C LEU A 37 -7.52 -7.15 -7.10
N ALA A 38 -7.33 -7.53 -5.83
CA ALA A 38 -6.83 -8.85 -5.47
C ALA A 38 -7.77 -9.96 -5.96
N GLU A 39 -9.09 -9.78 -5.85
CA GLU A 39 -10.08 -10.73 -6.38
C GLU A 39 -9.98 -10.86 -7.91
N LEU A 40 -9.92 -9.76 -8.64
CA LEU A 40 -9.80 -9.75 -10.11
C LEU A 40 -8.51 -10.41 -10.58
N LEU A 41 -7.39 -10.19 -9.88
CA LEU A 41 -6.13 -10.91 -10.16
C LEU A 41 -6.26 -12.41 -9.93
N ARG A 42 -6.86 -12.83 -8.81
CA ARG A 42 -7.06 -14.26 -8.50
C ARG A 42 -7.99 -14.95 -9.50
N ARG A 43 -8.96 -14.23 -10.06
CA ARG A 43 -9.86 -14.72 -11.13
C ARG A 43 -9.25 -14.62 -12.52
N GLU A 44 -7.99 -14.18 -12.63
CA GLU A 44 -7.29 -14.00 -13.89
C GLU A 44 -7.93 -12.97 -14.85
N GLU A 45 -8.73 -12.08 -14.31
CA GLU A 45 -9.38 -11.00 -15.06
C GLU A 45 -8.46 -9.81 -15.31
N LEU A 46 -7.35 -9.69 -14.54
CA LEU A 46 -6.29 -8.69 -14.73
C LEU A 46 -4.97 -9.38 -15.07
N ALA A 47 -4.16 -8.76 -15.92
CA ALA A 47 -2.79 -9.17 -16.20
C ALA A 47 -1.82 -8.64 -15.13
N ALA A 48 -2.09 -7.45 -14.61
CA ALA A 48 -1.37 -6.82 -13.50
C ALA A 48 -2.31 -5.96 -12.65
N ALA A 49 -1.95 -5.77 -11.38
CA ALA A 49 -2.59 -4.77 -10.54
C ALA A 49 -1.61 -4.21 -9.49
N LEU A 50 -1.81 -2.95 -9.13
CA LEU A 50 -1.16 -2.34 -7.98
C LEU A 50 -1.90 -2.81 -6.73
N VAL A 51 -1.31 -3.77 -6.02
CA VAL A 51 -1.90 -4.42 -4.85
C VAL A 51 -0.99 -4.33 -3.64
N SER A 52 -1.53 -4.62 -2.49
CA SER A 52 -0.76 -4.69 -1.26
C SER A 52 0.35 -5.73 -1.34
N ILE A 53 1.55 -5.42 -0.77
CA ILE A 53 2.66 -6.38 -0.74
C ILE A 53 2.26 -7.70 -0.07
N THR A 54 1.42 -7.65 0.94
CA THR A 54 0.94 -8.84 1.65
C THR A 54 0.16 -9.79 0.73
N GLU A 55 -0.60 -9.29 -0.25
CA GLU A 55 -1.27 -10.16 -1.23
C GLU A 55 -0.26 -11.02 -2.00
N THR A 56 0.88 -10.44 -2.38
CA THR A 56 1.92 -11.17 -3.12
C THR A 56 2.73 -12.11 -2.23
N LEU A 57 2.81 -11.81 -0.93
CA LEU A 57 3.51 -12.67 0.03
C LEU A 57 2.66 -13.84 0.51
N LEU A 58 1.34 -13.70 0.56
CA LEU A 58 0.43 -14.77 0.99
C LEU A 58 -0.11 -15.63 -0.15
N THR A 59 0.26 -15.32 -1.40
CA THR A 59 -0.26 -15.99 -2.60
C THR A 59 0.86 -16.27 -3.60
N ASP A 60 1.25 -17.54 -3.81
CA ASP A 60 2.31 -17.92 -4.77
C ASP A 60 1.80 -17.93 -6.22
N ARG A 61 1.30 -16.81 -6.72
CA ARG A 61 0.73 -16.71 -8.08
C ARG A 61 1.28 -15.53 -8.89
N TYR A 62 2.00 -14.63 -8.24
CA TYR A 62 2.40 -13.37 -8.85
C TYR A 62 3.91 -13.23 -8.91
N ASP A 63 4.38 -12.53 -9.92
CA ASP A 63 5.69 -11.92 -9.93
C ASP A 63 5.55 -10.43 -9.58
N ILE A 64 6.55 -9.85 -8.96
CA ILE A 64 6.59 -8.44 -8.59
C ILE A 64 7.42 -7.69 -9.62
N LEU A 65 6.88 -6.60 -10.17
CA LEU A 65 7.64 -5.72 -11.04
C LEU A 65 8.78 -5.06 -10.26
N ASP A 66 10.00 -5.40 -10.61
CA ASP A 66 11.19 -4.83 -9.97
C ASP A 66 11.34 -3.33 -10.27
N GLY A 67 11.86 -2.60 -9.29
CA GLY A 67 12.12 -1.17 -9.40
C GLY A 67 10.90 -0.25 -9.17
N VAL A 68 9.72 -0.80 -8.86
CA VAL A 68 8.48 -0.01 -8.69
C VAL A 68 7.70 -0.45 -7.46
N ALA A 69 7.45 0.46 -6.53
CA ALA A 69 6.65 0.23 -5.33
C ALA A 69 6.00 1.52 -4.83
N ILE A 70 5.09 1.42 -3.88
CA ILE A 70 4.74 2.50 -2.97
C ILE A 70 5.35 2.14 -1.62
N ALA A 71 6.26 2.98 -1.14
CA ALA A 71 7.02 2.76 0.09
C ALA A 71 7.24 4.07 0.85
N SER A 72 7.65 3.98 2.12
CA SER A 72 8.10 5.10 2.93
C SER A 72 9.38 4.76 3.69
N LEU A 73 10.17 5.78 4.01
CA LEU A 73 11.28 5.69 4.95
C LEU A 73 10.98 6.60 6.15
N GLY A 74 10.44 6.04 7.23
CA GLY A 74 9.88 6.82 8.33
C GLY A 74 8.38 7.04 8.17
N GLU A 75 7.88 8.22 8.54
CA GLU A 75 6.46 8.56 8.50
C GLU A 75 5.85 8.37 7.11
N VAL A 76 4.71 7.67 7.06
CA VAL A 76 3.93 7.48 5.83
C VAL A 76 2.74 8.43 5.73
N TYR A 77 2.27 8.94 6.86
CA TYR A 77 1.14 9.84 7.00
C TYR A 77 -0.24 9.27 6.58
N SER A 78 -0.25 8.30 5.71
CA SER A 78 -1.47 7.69 5.14
C SER A 78 -1.76 6.26 5.62
N VAL A 79 -1.03 5.75 6.63
CA VAL A 79 -1.28 4.45 7.27
C VAL A 79 -1.03 4.58 8.76
N LEU A 80 -2.10 4.69 9.53
CA LEU A 80 -2.01 5.05 10.95
C LEU A 80 -3.01 4.28 11.82
N LEU A 81 -2.61 4.02 13.06
CA LEU A 81 -3.52 3.68 14.14
C LEU A 81 -3.78 4.95 14.95
N ALA A 82 -5.03 5.42 14.94
CA ALA A 82 -5.48 6.49 15.82
C ALA A 82 -6.00 5.88 17.13
N HIS A 83 -5.54 6.38 18.27
CA HIS A 83 -5.88 5.82 19.58
C HIS A 83 -6.13 6.89 20.63
N LYS A 84 -7.13 6.67 21.50
CA LYS A 84 -7.49 7.56 22.64
C LYS A 84 -6.89 7.08 23.96
N LYS A 85 -6.35 5.87 23.99
CA LYS A 85 -5.80 5.22 25.18
C LYS A 85 -4.42 4.66 24.87
N PRO A 86 -3.55 4.43 25.86
CA PRO A 86 -2.27 3.76 25.65
C PRO A 86 -2.41 2.45 24.86
N LEU A 87 -1.44 2.12 24.01
CA LEU A 87 -1.49 0.94 23.14
C LEU A 87 -1.60 -0.36 23.95
N GLU A 88 -1.07 -0.38 25.16
CA GLU A 88 -1.12 -1.51 26.09
C GLU A 88 -2.55 -1.85 26.56
N GLU A 89 -3.46 -0.89 26.46
CA GLU A 89 -4.88 -1.08 26.77
C GLU A 89 -5.71 -1.58 25.60
N ALA A 90 -5.11 -1.69 24.39
CA ALA A 90 -5.82 -2.14 23.21
C ALA A 90 -6.32 -3.58 23.38
N ARG A 91 -7.65 -3.76 23.46
CA ARG A 91 -8.31 -5.07 23.46
C ARG A 91 -8.91 -5.39 22.11
N GLU A 92 -9.41 -4.37 21.44
CA GLU A 92 -9.95 -4.44 20.09
C GLU A 92 -9.51 -3.24 19.26
N ILE A 93 -9.24 -3.47 17.97
CA ILE A 93 -8.87 -2.44 17.00
C ILE A 93 -9.82 -2.54 15.81
N PHE A 94 -10.48 -1.43 15.50
CA PHE A 94 -11.33 -1.34 14.33
C PHE A 94 -10.49 -1.00 13.10
N CYS A 95 -10.65 -1.74 12.01
CA CYS A 95 -9.78 -1.64 10.84
C CYS A 95 -10.57 -1.38 9.58
N ASP A 96 -10.06 -0.47 8.76
CA ASP A 96 -10.36 -0.50 7.34
C ASP A 96 -9.83 -1.83 6.76
N THR A 97 -10.75 -2.72 6.41
CA THR A 97 -10.41 -4.04 5.87
C THR A 97 -9.95 -3.99 4.41
N ALA A 98 -9.93 -2.79 3.81
CA ALA A 98 -9.49 -2.62 2.42
C ALA A 98 -7.98 -2.88 2.23
N SER A 99 -7.16 -2.72 3.28
CA SER A 99 -5.71 -2.95 3.19
C SER A 99 -5.22 -4.15 3.99
N LEU A 100 -4.97 -5.24 3.30
CA LEU A 100 -4.36 -6.44 3.88
C LEU A 100 -2.97 -6.16 4.48
N THR A 101 -2.15 -5.31 3.83
CA THR A 101 -0.81 -4.96 4.31
C THR A 101 -0.86 -4.18 5.62
N SER A 102 -1.68 -3.14 5.71
CA SER A 102 -1.71 -2.28 6.90
C SER A 102 -2.19 -3.04 8.14
N VAL A 103 -3.18 -3.92 7.97
CA VAL A 103 -3.64 -4.80 9.06
C VAL A 103 -2.54 -5.75 9.51
N ASN A 104 -1.81 -6.39 8.59
CA ASN A 104 -0.74 -7.32 8.95
C ASN A 104 0.50 -6.58 9.50
N LEU A 105 0.83 -5.39 8.97
CA LEU A 105 1.89 -4.56 9.54
C LEU A 105 1.57 -4.19 11.00
N LEU A 106 0.35 -3.72 11.27
CA LEU A 106 -0.07 -3.38 12.64
C LEU A 106 -0.02 -4.61 13.55
N LYS A 107 -0.49 -5.78 13.09
CA LYS A 107 -0.40 -7.03 13.85
C LYS A 107 1.04 -7.37 14.20
N VAL A 108 1.96 -7.25 13.26
CA VAL A 108 3.40 -7.48 13.49
C VAL A 108 3.94 -6.49 14.52
N LEU A 109 3.73 -5.18 14.33
CA LEU A 109 4.23 -4.14 15.22
C LEU A 109 3.73 -4.29 16.66
N LEU A 110 2.47 -4.65 16.83
CA LEU A 110 1.88 -4.89 18.16
C LEU A 110 2.38 -6.21 18.76
N ALA A 111 2.52 -7.26 17.97
CA ALA A 111 3.03 -8.55 18.43
C ALA A 111 4.48 -8.48 18.87
N GLU A 112 5.33 -7.68 18.20
CA GLU A 112 6.71 -7.41 18.66
C GLU A 112 6.76 -6.66 20.01
N ARG A 113 5.66 -5.96 20.38
CA ARG A 113 5.47 -5.33 21.68
C ARG A 113 4.75 -6.22 22.69
N GLY A 114 4.47 -7.49 22.35
CA GLY A 114 3.73 -8.44 23.19
C GLY A 114 2.24 -8.22 23.25
N LEU A 115 1.67 -7.36 22.39
CA LEU A 115 0.26 -7.02 22.34
C LEU A 115 -0.48 -7.86 21.30
N LYS A 116 -1.68 -8.33 21.62
CA LYS A 116 -2.50 -9.20 20.75
C LYS A 116 -3.98 -8.81 20.83
N PRO A 117 -4.36 -7.60 20.39
CA PRO A 117 -5.76 -7.19 20.36
C PRO A 117 -6.57 -7.99 19.31
N GLU A 118 -7.88 -7.99 19.47
CA GLU A 118 -8.80 -8.46 18.44
C GLU A 118 -8.93 -7.42 17.33
N PHE A 119 -8.94 -7.85 16.07
CA PHE A 119 -9.13 -6.98 14.92
C PHE A 119 -10.54 -7.11 14.38
N LYS A 120 -11.26 -5.98 14.32
CA LYS A 120 -12.67 -5.91 13.89
C LYS A 120 -12.83 -5.02 12.66
N PRO A 121 -13.75 -5.32 11.74
CA PRO A 121 -14.00 -4.44 10.62
C PRO A 121 -14.58 -3.11 11.08
N LEU A 122 -14.11 -2.01 10.50
CA LEU A 122 -14.72 -0.69 10.59
C LEU A 122 -15.82 -0.60 9.53
N GLU A 123 -17.06 -0.78 9.92
CA GLU A 123 -18.20 -0.79 8.99
C GLU A 123 -18.50 0.58 8.40
N ASN A 124 -18.22 1.65 9.15
CA ASN A 124 -18.49 3.02 8.73
C ASN A 124 -17.37 3.96 9.20
N TYR A 125 -16.77 4.67 8.26
CA TYR A 125 -15.72 5.66 8.56
C TYR A 125 -16.19 6.81 9.45
N LYS A 126 -17.48 7.20 9.42
CA LYS A 126 -18.02 8.21 10.32
C LYS A 126 -17.92 7.79 11.79
N ALA A 127 -17.91 6.49 12.06
CA ALA A 127 -17.73 5.96 13.40
C ALA A 127 -16.25 5.91 13.85
N ALA A 128 -15.29 6.21 12.99
CA ALA A 128 -13.86 6.18 13.35
C ALA A 128 -13.54 7.11 14.53
N MET A 129 -14.13 8.30 14.54
CA MET A 129 -13.95 9.30 15.63
C MET A 129 -14.44 8.80 17.00
N GLU A 130 -15.36 7.84 17.03
CA GLU A 130 -15.92 7.29 18.27
C GLU A 130 -15.10 6.15 18.84
N LYS A 131 -14.25 5.52 18.02
CA LYS A 131 -13.46 4.36 18.43
C LYS A 131 -12.27 4.74 19.27
N ASP A 132 -11.94 3.92 20.26
CA ASP A 132 -10.73 4.09 21.07
C ASP A 132 -9.46 3.74 20.28
N PHE A 133 -9.57 2.76 19.38
CA PHE A 133 -8.48 2.31 18.52
C PHE A 133 -9.01 2.05 17.11
N VAL A 134 -8.48 2.75 16.11
CA VAL A 134 -8.90 2.60 14.72
C VAL A 134 -7.72 2.70 13.76
N LEU A 135 -7.55 1.68 12.91
CA LEU A 135 -6.59 1.67 11.82
C LEU A 135 -7.22 2.26 10.57
N LEU A 136 -6.60 3.31 10.05
CA LEU A 136 -7.03 4.02 8.86
C LEU A 136 -5.94 4.02 7.80
N ILE A 137 -6.35 4.08 6.52
CA ILE A 137 -5.44 4.03 5.38
C ILE A 137 -5.81 5.03 4.28
N GLY A 138 -4.81 5.36 3.44
CA GLY A 138 -4.96 6.18 2.24
C GLY A 138 -5.49 7.57 2.56
N ASP A 139 -6.20 8.14 1.62
CA ASP A 139 -6.71 9.52 1.71
C ASP A 139 -7.57 9.75 2.96
N ARG A 140 -8.29 8.72 3.41
CA ARG A 140 -9.10 8.77 4.64
C ARG A 140 -8.27 8.87 5.92
N ALA A 141 -7.11 8.27 5.95
CA ALA A 141 -6.17 8.45 7.07
C ALA A 141 -5.65 9.89 7.10
N ILE A 142 -5.34 10.45 5.92
CA ILE A 142 -4.91 11.85 5.77
C ILE A 142 -6.02 12.80 6.22
N GLU A 143 -7.24 12.62 5.73
CA GLU A 143 -8.41 13.41 6.13
C GLU A 143 -8.64 13.37 7.64
N PHE A 144 -8.57 12.18 8.24
CA PHE A 144 -8.75 12.00 9.68
C PHE A 144 -7.68 12.73 10.48
N GLN A 145 -6.41 12.57 10.11
CA GLN A 145 -5.30 13.18 10.84
C GLN A 145 -5.31 14.71 10.74
N ARG A 146 -5.79 15.26 9.63
CA ARG A 146 -5.89 16.72 9.40
C ARG A 146 -7.13 17.36 10.04
N ALA A 147 -8.16 16.58 10.34
CA ALA A 147 -9.34 17.06 11.04
C ALA A 147 -9.07 17.16 12.55
N PRO A 148 -9.78 18.02 13.30
CA PRO A 148 -9.72 18.00 14.76
C PRO A 148 -10.17 16.65 15.33
N HIS A 149 -9.31 16.00 16.12
CA HIS A 149 -9.63 14.72 16.77
C HIS A 149 -8.93 14.57 18.13
N PRO A 150 -9.50 13.77 19.05
CA PRO A 150 -8.92 13.54 20.37
C PRO A 150 -7.91 12.39 20.43
N HIS A 151 -7.51 11.82 19.30
CA HIS A 151 -6.64 10.66 19.25
C HIS A 151 -5.18 11.06 19.17
N GLU A 152 -4.32 10.25 19.74
CA GLU A 152 -2.90 10.18 19.40
C GLU A 152 -2.73 9.36 18.13
N ILE A 153 -1.67 9.65 17.38
CA ILE A 153 -1.39 8.99 16.11
C ILE A 153 -0.16 8.11 16.24
N PHE A 154 -0.34 6.84 15.94
CA PHE A 154 0.72 5.87 15.77
C PHE A 154 0.90 5.60 14.27
N ASP A 155 1.84 6.31 13.65
CA ASP A 155 2.18 6.13 12.24
C ASP A 155 2.92 4.80 12.05
N LEU A 156 2.41 3.95 11.15
CA LEU A 156 2.94 2.61 10.99
C LEU A 156 4.26 2.58 10.22
N GLY A 157 4.50 3.54 9.34
CA GLY A 157 5.78 3.67 8.64
C GLY A 157 6.90 4.08 9.58
N PHE A 158 6.64 5.09 10.43
CA PHE A 158 7.56 5.51 11.48
C PHE A 158 7.86 4.38 12.46
N ALA A 159 6.82 3.70 12.96
CA ALA A 159 6.98 2.59 13.91
C ALA A 159 7.75 1.40 13.32
N TRP A 160 7.57 1.11 12.03
CA TRP A 160 8.36 0.11 11.32
C TRP A 160 9.82 0.52 11.21
N HIS A 161 10.09 1.77 10.83
CA HIS A 161 11.45 2.29 10.72
C HIS A 161 12.17 2.27 12.06
N GLU A 162 11.55 2.72 13.13
CA GLU A 162 12.08 2.64 14.50
C GLU A 162 12.44 1.21 14.90
N THR A 163 11.64 0.23 14.48
CA THR A 163 11.84 -1.18 14.86
C THR A 163 12.91 -1.87 14.03
N THR A 164 13.06 -1.50 12.74
CA THR A 164 13.85 -2.28 11.77
C THR A 164 15.00 -1.51 11.13
N ASN A 165 14.97 -0.20 11.20
CA ASN A 165 15.83 0.74 10.44
C ASN A 165 15.78 0.51 8.91
N LEU A 166 14.62 0.06 8.40
CA LEU A 166 14.37 -0.20 6.99
C LEU A 166 13.16 0.62 6.50
N PRO A 167 13.06 0.90 5.19
CA PRO A 167 11.81 1.41 4.60
C PRO A 167 10.69 0.39 4.76
N PHE A 168 9.43 0.80 4.54
CA PHE A 168 8.32 -0.14 4.44
C PHE A 168 7.66 -0.08 3.06
N VAL A 169 7.38 -1.25 2.47
CA VAL A 169 6.72 -1.37 1.18
C VAL A 169 5.24 -1.70 1.39
N TYR A 170 4.36 -0.80 0.94
CA TYR A 170 2.91 -0.94 1.10
C TYR A 170 2.27 -1.66 -0.08
N ALA A 171 2.66 -1.27 -1.29
CA ALA A 171 2.06 -1.80 -2.53
C ALA A 171 3.11 -1.98 -3.63
N VAL A 172 2.84 -2.95 -4.49
CA VAL A 172 3.68 -3.30 -5.66
C VAL A 172 2.80 -3.62 -6.85
N TRP A 173 3.34 -3.52 -8.06
CA TRP A 173 2.71 -4.10 -9.23
C TRP A 173 2.88 -5.62 -9.20
N ALA A 174 1.79 -6.34 -8.93
CA ALA A 174 1.71 -7.78 -9.05
C ALA A 174 1.37 -8.16 -10.49
N LEU A 175 2.20 -8.99 -11.09
CA LEU A 175 2.06 -9.51 -12.45
C LEU A 175 1.62 -10.97 -12.39
N ARG A 176 0.60 -11.34 -13.13
CA ARG A 176 0.14 -12.73 -13.21
C ARG A 176 1.21 -13.60 -13.87
N ARG A 177 1.60 -14.69 -13.22
CA ARG A 177 2.54 -15.67 -13.82
C ARG A 177 1.92 -16.41 -15.00
N GLY A 178 2.78 -16.86 -15.91
CA GLY A 178 2.36 -17.63 -17.09
C GLY A 178 1.79 -16.77 -18.23
N VAL A 179 1.79 -15.45 -18.09
CA VAL A 179 1.43 -14.51 -19.16
C VAL A 179 2.69 -13.82 -19.65
N GLU A 180 2.90 -13.78 -20.98
CA GLU A 180 3.95 -12.92 -21.54
C GLU A 180 3.61 -11.47 -21.24
N ASN A 181 4.48 -10.81 -20.50
CA ASN A 181 4.21 -9.49 -19.94
C ASN A 181 5.37 -8.48 -20.13
N ARG A 182 6.31 -8.75 -21.04
CA ARG A 182 7.44 -7.83 -21.28
C ARG A 182 6.99 -6.44 -21.69
N GLU A 183 6.01 -6.34 -22.57
CA GLU A 183 5.44 -5.06 -23.01
C GLU A 183 4.74 -4.36 -21.84
N LEU A 184 3.91 -5.07 -21.09
CA LEU A 184 3.25 -4.57 -19.90
C LEU A 184 4.25 -4.03 -18.86
N ARG A 185 5.33 -4.76 -18.58
CA ARG A 185 6.39 -4.31 -17.66
C ARG A 185 7.04 -3.01 -18.12
N ARG A 186 7.30 -2.89 -19.44
CA ARG A 186 7.84 -1.66 -20.03
C ARG A 186 6.87 -0.49 -19.89
N GLU A 187 5.59 -0.72 -20.13
CA GLU A 187 4.52 0.25 -19.99
C GLU A 187 4.37 0.76 -18.55
N LEU A 188 4.32 -0.13 -17.56
CA LEU A 188 4.23 0.24 -16.15
C LEU A 188 5.46 1.04 -15.66
N ARG A 189 6.66 0.70 -16.14
CA ARG A 189 7.85 1.51 -15.85
C ARG A 189 7.84 2.86 -16.53
N ALA A 190 7.32 2.93 -17.76
CA ALA A 190 7.16 4.20 -18.47
C ALA A 190 6.14 5.10 -17.75
N ALA A 191 5.05 4.54 -17.25
CA ALA A 191 4.07 5.27 -16.45
C ALA A 191 4.70 5.84 -15.18
N LYS A 192 5.44 5.03 -14.41
CA LYS A 192 6.20 5.53 -13.25
C LYS A 192 7.15 6.67 -13.64
N LYS A 193 7.96 6.46 -14.68
CA LYS A 193 8.92 7.47 -15.14
C LYS A 193 8.21 8.78 -15.47
N PHE A 194 7.14 8.72 -16.26
CA PHE A 194 6.35 9.89 -16.62
C PHE A 194 5.70 10.56 -15.42
N GLY A 195 5.18 9.77 -14.46
CA GLY A 195 4.62 10.29 -13.22
C GLY A 195 5.65 11.04 -12.37
N MET A 196 6.86 10.51 -12.26
CA MET A 196 7.95 11.17 -11.52
C MET A 196 8.47 12.43 -12.24
N GLU A 197 8.56 12.40 -13.58
CA GLU A 197 8.95 13.57 -14.37
C GLU A 197 7.88 14.68 -14.37
N SER A 198 6.63 14.32 -14.09
CA SER A 198 5.51 15.27 -13.99
C SER A 198 5.03 15.51 -12.55
N LEU A 199 5.87 15.22 -11.55
CA LEU A 199 5.46 15.29 -10.15
C LEU A 199 5.05 16.71 -9.73
N ASP A 200 5.80 17.73 -10.11
CA ASP A 200 5.46 19.13 -9.85
C ASP A 200 4.09 19.49 -10.43
N TYR A 201 3.82 19.07 -11.67
CA TYR A 201 2.52 19.27 -12.30
C TYR A 201 1.40 18.57 -11.51
N LEU A 202 1.63 17.34 -11.02
CA LEU A 202 0.65 16.64 -10.18
C LEU A 202 0.42 17.37 -8.86
N ILE A 203 1.46 17.86 -8.23
CA ILE A 203 1.37 18.64 -6.97
C ILE A 203 0.54 19.90 -7.18
N GLU A 204 0.79 20.64 -8.26
CA GLU A 204 0.12 21.92 -8.55
C GLU A 204 -1.35 21.74 -8.98
N THR A 205 -1.67 20.70 -9.74
CA THR A 205 -2.97 20.58 -10.43
C THR A 205 -3.96 19.64 -9.77
N ARG A 206 -3.55 18.80 -8.82
CA ARG A 206 -4.49 17.94 -8.08
C ARG A 206 -5.30 18.78 -7.09
N GLU A 207 -6.53 18.32 -6.81
CA GLU A 207 -7.46 19.03 -5.93
C GLU A 207 -7.55 18.39 -4.54
N GLU A 208 -7.02 17.15 -4.38
CA GLU A 208 -7.01 16.47 -3.08
C GLU A 208 -6.01 17.15 -2.15
N PHE A 209 -6.49 17.64 -1.04
CA PHE A 209 -5.71 18.38 -0.03
C PHE A 209 -5.11 19.70 -0.56
N ASP A 210 -4.39 20.44 0.28
CA ASP A 210 -3.66 21.65 -0.17
C ASP A 210 -2.32 21.28 -0.83
N GLU A 211 -1.76 22.25 -1.57
CA GLU A 211 -0.54 22.05 -2.35
C GLU A 211 0.66 21.74 -1.46
N ASP A 212 0.81 22.46 -0.33
CA ASP A 212 1.94 22.27 0.59
C ASP A 212 1.94 20.85 1.14
N PHE A 213 0.77 20.34 1.54
CA PHE A 213 0.63 18.95 1.97
C PHE A 213 0.98 17.96 0.84
N ARG A 214 0.48 18.18 -0.37
CA ARG A 214 0.79 17.28 -1.49
C ARG A 214 2.28 17.24 -1.78
N ARG A 215 2.96 18.40 -1.68
CA ARG A 215 4.41 18.51 -1.86
C ARG A 215 5.16 17.67 -0.83
N ASP A 216 4.89 17.90 0.45
CA ASP A 216 5.50 17.14 1.55
C ASP A 216 5.21 15.64 1.42
N TYR A 217 3.99 15.28 1.09
CA TYR A 217 3.58 13.89 0.97
C TYR A 217 4.30 13.15 -0.14
N PHE A 218 4.41 13.73 -1.33
CA PHE A 218 5.07 13.11 -2.47
C PHE A 218 6.61 13.18 -2.41
N GLU A 219 7.18 14.19 -1.78
CA GLU A 219 8.63 14.37 -1.74
C GLU A 219 9.29 13.70 -0.52
N TRP A 220 8.58 13.63 0.62
CA TRP A 220 9.16 13.17 1.89
C TRP A 220 8.51 11.91 2.46
N ASN A 221 7.19 11.79 2.40
CA ASN A 221 6.51 10.67 3.04
C ASN A 221 6.47 9.41 2.18
N ILE A 222 6.39 9.56 0.85
CA ILE A 222 6.26 8.45 -0.08
C ILE A 222 7.42 8.42 -1.08
N HIS A 223 7.92 7.24 -1.39
CA HIS A 223 8.80 7.03 -2.53
C HIS A 223 8.34 5.84 -3.39
N TYR A 224 8.83 5.79 -4.64
CA TYR A 224 8.29 4.91 -5.67
C TYR A 224 9.29 3.91 -6.21
N HIS A 225 10.44 3.77 -5.61
CA HIS A 225 11.43 2.78 -6.03
C HIS A 225 11.33 1.49 -5.19
N LEU A 226 11.80 0.41 -5.78
CA LEU A 226 11.95 -0.89 -5.15
C LEU A 226 13.41 -1.31 -5.35
N GLY A 227 14.27 -0.85 -4.47
CA GLY A 227 15.71 -1.14 -4.46
C GLY A 227 16.07 -2.25 -3.46
N GLU A 228 17.34 -2.32 -3.11
CA GLU A 228 17.85 -3.37 -2.21
C GLU A 228 17.33 -3.20 -0.78
N ASP A 229 17.13 -1.96 -0.30
CA ASP A 229 16.62 -1.71 1.04
C ASP A 229 15.15 -2.09 1.17
N GLU A 230 14.34 -1.80 0.14
CA GLU A 230 12.95 -2.22 0.06
C GLU A 230 12.83 -3.74 -0.03
N LYS A 231 13.72 -4.42 -0.78
CA LYS A 231 13.74 -5.89 -0.84
C LYS A 231 14.14 -6.49 0.52
N ARG A 232 15.10 -5.90 1.22
CA ARG A 232 15.45 -6.29 2.60
C ARG A 232 14.28 -6.09 3.55
N ALA A 233 13.54 -4.98 3.39
CA ALA A 233 12.34 -4.70 4.18
C ALA A 233 11.23 -5.74 3.92
N ILE A 234 10.98 -6.10 2.66
CA ILE A 234 10.04 -7.17 2.31
C ILE A 234 10.46 -8.51 2.93
N ALA A 235 11.75 -8.85 2.87
CA ALA A 235 12.28 -10.08 3.50
C ALA A 235 12.09 -10.06 5.02
N LYS A 236 12.37 -8.92 5.68
CA LYS A 236 12.14 -8.75 7.12
C LYS A 236 10.67 -8.84 7.50
N PHE A 237 9.79 -8.24 6.71
CA PHE A 237 8.35 -8.35 6.93
C PHE A 237 7.87 -9.79 6.75
N SER A 238 8.34 -10.51 5.73
CA SER A 238 8.05 -11.92 5.53
C SER A 238 8.50 -12.80 6.70
N GLU A 239 9.70 -12.54 7.25
CA GLU A 239 10.21 -13.20 8.48
C GLU A 239 9.26 -13.00 9.66
N LEU A 240 8.83 -11.74 9.90
CA LEU A 240 7.94 -11.40 11.01
C LEU A 240 6.52 -11.94 10.83
N LEU A 241 6.01 -11.97 9.60
CA LEU A 241 4.73 -12.63 9.31
C LEU A 241 4.78 -14.13 9.68
N ARG A 242 5.87 -14.84 9.30
CA ARG A 242 6.08 -16.25 9.67
C ARG A 242 6.22 -16.42 11.18
N LYS A 243 7.04 -15.58 11.85
CA LYS A 243 7.27 -15.60 13.30
C LYS A 243 5.95 -15.51 14.08
N HIS A 244 5.02 -14.69 13.61
CA HIS A 244 3.74 -14.46 14.29
C HIS A 244 2.57 -15.30 13.74
N GLY A 245 2.83 -16.25 12.84
CA GLY A 245 1.81 -17.16 12.32
C GLY A 245 0.74 -16.45 11.46
N LEU A 246 1.12 -15.38 10.78
CA LEU A 246 0.21 -14.57 9.95
C LEU A 246 0.11 -15.13 8.52
N GLY A 247 -0.29 -16.39 8.40
CA GLY A 247 -0.57 -17.11 7.17
C GLY A 247 0.63 -17.83 6.54
N PRO A 248 0.42 -18.59 5.46
CA PRO A 248 1.52 -19.10 4.66
C PRO A 248 2.22 -17.92 3.99
N VAL A 249 3.56 -17.84 4.09
CA VAL A 249 4.34 -16.76 3.48
C VAL A 249 5.28 -17.34 2.43
N PHE A 250 5.08 -16.92 1.20
CA PHE A 250 5.87 -17.33 0.03
C PHE A 250 7.01 -16.35 -0.23
N GLU A 251 8.07 -16.84 -0.88
CA GLU A 251 9.17 -15.98 -1.28
C GLU A 251 8.76 -15.09 -2.47
N PRO A 252 8.97 -13.77 -2.40
CA PRO A 252 8.67 -12.86 -3.49
C PRO A 252 9.55 -13.13 -4.70
N LYS A 253 9.00 -13.06 -5.90
CA LYS A 253 9.72 -13.21 -7.17
C LYS A 253 9.70 -11.88 -7.92
N PHE A 254 10.87 -11.28 -8.06
CA PHE A 254 11.04 -10.01 -8.75
C PHE A 254 11.39 -10.25 -10.22
N VAL A 255 10.75 -9.48 -11.13
CA VAL A 255 10.99 -9.55 -12.58
C VAL A 255 11.32 -8.17 -13.15
N SER A 256 12.38 -8.15 -14.00
CA SER A 256 12.85 -6.94 -14.69
C SER A 256 12.05 -6.62 -15.93
#